data_3d88158265e213d56793cbd7d03eaba1
#
_entry.id   3d88158265e213d56793cbd7d03eaba1
#
_cell.length_a   1.000
_cell.length_b   1.000
_cell.length_c   1.000
_cell.angle_alpha   90.00
_cell.angle_beta   90.00
_cell.angle_gamma   90.00
#
_symmetry.space_group_name_H-M   'P 1'
#
loop_
_entity.id
_entity.type
_entity.pdbx_description
1 polymer ?
#
loop_
_entity_poly.entity_id
_entity_poly.type
_entity_poly.pdbx_seq_one_letter_code
_entity_poly.pdbx_strand_id
1 'polypeptide(L)'
;MTSHPLVLATRNAGKIEEFRRILEEIAPGQVELIGLESFPHLGDVEETGKSFEENSLLKARTICQATGISAIADDSGLCVDFLGGDPGIYSARWSGVHGDDKANLEKVLAQLAQIPREKRGAHFTCVTSFVTPTGNEVTQEGILKGYILTEPIGSFGFGYDPIFAPLGNELSLAQMSAEAKDAISHRGQSLRAIAPRVTQMLAALG
;
A
#
# COMPACT_ATOMS: atom_id res chain seq x y z
N MET A 1 17.12 14.55 18.75
CA MET A 1 16.91 13.12 18.51
C MET A 1 17.55 12.80 17.19
N THR A 2 18.32 11.73 17.08
CA THR A 2 18.93 11.31 15.80
C THR A 2 17.84 10.67 14.95
N SER A 3 17.65 11.18 13.73
CA SER A 3 16.79 10.56 12.73
C SER A 3 17.49 9.33 12.15
N HIS A 4 16.75 8.23 11.99
CA HIS A 4 17.29 6.99 11.45
C HIS A 4 16.95 6.84 9.97
N PRO A 5 17.94 6.54 9.10
CA PRO A 5 17.68 6.35 7.68
C PRO A 5 16.82 5.08 7.44
N LEU A 6 15.81 5.22 6.60
CA LEU A 6 14.89 4.15 6.22
C LEU A 6 14.57 4.25 4.74
N VAL A 7 14.92 3.23 3.96
CA VAL A 7 14.63 3.22 2.52
C VAL A 7 13.22 2.74 2.26
N LEU A 8 12.43 3.52 1.54
CA LEU A 8 11.10 3.14 1.07
C LEU A 8 11.20 2.41 -0.27
N ALA A 9 10.90 1.12 -0.27
CA ALA A 9 11.07 0.23 -1.42
C ALA A 9 9.87 0.28 -2.40
N THR A 10 9.53 1.47 -2.88
CA THR A 10 8.49 1.68 -3.91
C THR A 10 8.84 2.87 -4.80
N ARG A 11 8.37 2.83 -6.06
CA ARG A 11 8.38 3.97 -6.99
C ARG A 11 7.00 4.54 -7.26
N ASN A 12 5.96 3.96 -6.67
CA ASN A 12 4.59 4.46 -6.81
C ASN A 12 4.43 5.79 -6.05
N ALA A 13 4.22 6.89 -6.80
CA ALA A 13 4.14 8.24 -6.24
C ALA A 13 3.01 8.37 -5.21
N GLY A 14 1.84 7.77 -5.45
CA GLY A 14 0.72 7.78 -4.51
C GLY A 14 1.07 7.12 -3.18
N LYS A 15 1.74 5.96 -3.23
CA LYS A 15 2.22 5.27 -2.03
C LYS A 15 3.27 6.10 -1.28
N ILE A 16 4.22 6.70 -1.99
CA ILE A 16 5.28 7.52 -1.38
C ILE A 16 4.67 8.68 -0.57
N GLU A 17 3.69 9.38 -1.14
CA GLU A 17 3.02 10.49 -0.46
C GLU A 17 2.23 10.04 0.78
N GLU A 18 1.51 8.92 0.70
CA GLU A 18 0.82 8.33 1.86
C GLU A 18 1.81 7.91 2.95
N PHE A 19 2.91 7.22 2.60
CA PHE A 19 3.95 6.84 3.56
C PHE A 19 4.54 8.04 4.29
N ARG A 20 4.88 9.12 3.57
CA ARG A 20 5.45 10.34 4.16
C ARG A 20 4.50 10.97 5.17
N ARG A 21 3.22 11.18 4.79
CA ARG A 21 2.23 11.79 5.69
C ARG A 21 2.00 10.97 6.94
N ILE A 22 1.80 9.65 6.78
CA ILE A 22 1.49 8.76 7.88
C ILE A 22 2.70 8.60 8.81
N LEU A 23 3.92 8.43 8.28
CA LEU A 23 5.13 8.31 9.10
C LEU A 23 5.44 9.62 9.86
N GLU A 24 5.24 10.78 9.24
CA GLU A 24 5.40 12.07 9.94
C GLU A 24 4.39 12.23 11.09
N GLU A 25 3.16 11.72 10.92
CA GLU A 25 2.14 11.72 11.98
C GLU A 25 2.53 10.83 13.17
N ILE A 26 3.01 9.60 12.90
CA ILE A 26 3.19 8.58 13.94
C ILE A 26 4.59 8.51 14.54
N ALA A 27 5.61 9.02 13.83
CA ALA A 27 7.01 9.01 14.26
C ALA A 27 7.73 10.31 13.85
N PRO A 28 7.23 11.50 14.27
CA PRO A 28 7.74 12.78 13.80
C PRO A 28 9.22 12.95 14.12
N GLY A 29 10.03 13.22 13.08
CA GLY A 29 11.46 13.44 13.18
C GLY A 29 12.30 12.23 13.62
N GLN A 30 11.73 11.04 13.77
CA GLN A 30 12.45 9.82 14.17
C GLN A 30 13.00 9.04 12.98
N VAL A 31 12.40 9.22 11.79
CA VAL A 31 12.74 8.47 10.58
C VAL A 31 13.10 9.45 9.47
N GLU A 32 14.23 9.23 8.81
CA GLU A 32 14.59 9.87 7.55
C GLU A 32 14.22 8.94 6.40
N LEU A 33 13.06 9.22 5.77
CA LEU A 33 12.57 8.37 4.67
C LEU A 33 13.30 8.68 3.38
N ILE A 34 14.07 7.71 2.87
CA ILE A 34 14.86 7.78 1.66
C ILE A 34 14.13 7.03 0.55
N GLY A 35 13.82 7.69 -0.56
CA GLY A 35 13.20 7.06 -1.72
C GLY A 35 14.21 6.37 -2.64
N LEU A 36 13.71 5.53 -3.56
CA LEU A 36 14.52 4.80 -4.53
C LEU A 36 15.16 5.71 -5.60
N GLU A 37 14.76 6.97 -5.70
CA GLU A 37 15.42 7.99 -6.51
C GLU A 37 16.88 8.25 -6.07
N SER A 38 17.20 8.03 -4.79
CA SER A 38 18.56 8.11 -4.25
C SER A 38 19.45 6.93 -4.69
N PHE A 39 18.85 5.88 -5.28
CA PHE A 39 19.52 4.67 -5.73
C PHE A 39 19.16 4.35 -7.19
N PRO A 40 19.58 5.20 -8.17
CA PRO A 40 19.15 5.08 -9.56
C PRO A 40 19.65 3.81 -10.27
N HIS A 41 20.65 3.14 -9.71
CA HIS A 41 21.18 1.88 -10.23
C HIS A 41 20.31 0.66 -9.83
N LEU A 42 19.41 0.81 -8.87
CA LEU A 42 18.49 -0.27 -8.48
C LEU A 42 17.30 -0.29 -9.43
N GLY A 43 17.04 -1.46 -10.04
CA GLY A 43 15.84 -1.72 -10.83
C GLY A 43 14.61 -1.96 -9.96
N ASP A 44 13.47 -2.16 -10.60
CA ASP A 44 12.25 -2.59 -9.92
C ASP A 44 12.41 -4.02 -9.43
N VAL A 45 11.89 -4.28 -8.23
CA VAL A 45 11.86 -5.64 -7.67
C VAL A 45 10.68 -6.40 -8.30
N GLU A 46 10.98 -7.49 -8.98
CA GLU A 46 9.94 -8.35 -9.56
C GLU A 46 9.13 -9.04 -8.45
N GLU A 47 7.83 -8.85 -8.46
CA GLU A 47 6.90 -9.44 -7.51
C GLU A 47 6.55 -10.89 -7.92
N THR A 48 7.29 -11.84 -7.40
CA THR A 48 7.13 -13.27 -7.66
C THR A 48 6.39 -14.03 -6.56
N GLY A 49 6.02 -13.35 -5.49
CA GLY A 49 5.27 -13.90 -4.36
C GLY A 49 3.82 -14.22 -4.71
N LYS A 50 3.23 -15.09 -3.91
CA LYS A 50 1.83 -15.54 -4.05
C LYS A 50 0.88 -14.87 -3.07
N SER A 51 1.39 -13.97 -2.24
CA SER A 51 0.63 -13.19 -1.27
C SER A 51 1.20 -11.77 -1.17
N PHE A 52 0.41 -10.85 -0.60
CA PHE A 52 0.88 -9.50 -0.29
C PHE A 52 2.08 -9.51 0.67
N GLU A 53 2.08 -10.42 1.65
CA GLU A 53 3.19 -10.56 2.59
C GLU A 53 4.48 -11.00 1.89
N GLU A 54 4.42 -12.03 1.05
CA GLU A 54 5.58 -12.51 0.31
C GLU A 54 6.18 -11.41 -0.58
N ASN A 55 5.33 -10.67 -1.32
CA ASN A 55 5.79 -9.58 -2.17
C ASN A 55 6.36 -8.40 -1.37
N SER A 56 5.71 -8.01 -0.28
CA SER A 56 6.16 -6.94 0.60
C SER A 56 7.54 -7.27 1.21
N LEU A 57 7.70 -8.48 1.76
CA LEU A 57 8.98 -8.95 2.29
C LEU A 57 10.05 -9.04 1.21
N LEU A 58 9.72 -9.57 0.04
CA LEU A 58 10.66 -9.67 -1.09
C LEU A 58 11.21 -8.29 -1.45
N LYS A 59 10.36 -7.28 -1.56
CA LYS A 59 10.78 -5.90 -1.84
C LYS A 59 11.68 -5.34 -0.73
N ALA A 60 11.25 -5.46 0.53
CA ALA A 60 12.02 -4.93 1.65
C ALA A 60 13.39 -5.60 1.79
N ARG A 61 13.46 -6.93 1.67
CA ARG A 61 14.72 -7.70 1.73
C ARG A 61 15.69 -7.31 0.60
N THR A 62 15.19 -7.26 -0.63
CA THR A 62 16.00 -6.92 -1.81
C THR A 62 16.62 -5.53 -1.67
N ILE A 63 15.83 -4.53 -1.27
CA ILE A 63 16.32 -3.16 -1.13
C ILE A 63 17.22 -3.02 0.09
N CYS A 64 16.90 -3.64 1.22
CA CYS A 64 17.77 -3.64 2.39
C CYS A 64 19.14 -4.27 2.08
N GLN A 65 19.17 -5.40 1.38
CA GLN A 65 20.40 -6.07 0.98
C GLN A 65 21.25 -5.21 0.01
N ALA A 66 20.58 -4.57 -0.96
CA ALA A 66 21.26 -3.78 -1.98
C ALA A 66 21.82 -2.46 -1.45
N THR A 67 21.18 -1.86 -0.44
CA THR A 67 21.57 -0.55 0.10
C THR A 67 22.40 -0.65 1.38
N GLY A 68 22.30 -1.75 2.12
CA GLY A 68 22.86 -1.87 3.47
C GLY A 68 22.15 -1.03 4.53
N ILE A 69 20.99 -0.45 4.18
CA ILE A 69 20.17 0.39 5.06
C ILE A 69 18.86 -0.36 5.35
N SER A 70 18.27 -0.14 6.52
CA SER A 70 16.95 -0.68 6.82
C SER A 70 15.94 -0.27 5.76
N ALA A 71 15.08 -1.18 5.34
CA ALA A 71 14.09 -0.93 4.29
C ALA A 71 12.67 -1.25 4.75
N ILE A 72 11.73 -0.44 4.28
CA ILE A 72 10.30 -0.65 4.43
C ILE A 72 9.65 -0.76 3.06
N ALA A 73 8.75 -1.70 2.90
CA ALA A 73 7.98 -1.92 1.68
C ALA A 73 6.51 -2.19 2.03
N ASP A 74 5.62 -1.95 1.08
CA ASP A 74 4.27 -2.50 1.12
C ASP A 74 3.96 -3.28 -0.14
N ASP A 75 3.08 -4.26 0.00
CA ASP A 75 2.28 -4.74 -1.11
C ASP A 75 0.81 -4.62 -0.77
N SER A 76 0.00 -4.18 -1.74
CA SER A 76 -1.39 -3.83 -1.48
C SER A 76 -2.24 -3.97 -2.72
N GLY A 77 -3.51 -4.27 -2.52
CA GLY A 77 -4.44 -4.42 -3.62
C GLY A 77 -5.90 -4.43 -3.20
N LEU A 78 -6.76 -4.35 -4.20
CA LEU A 78 -8.20 -4.50 -4.10
C LEU A 78 -8.56 -5.98 -4.19
N CYS A 79 -9.38 -6.47 -3.27
CA CYS A 79 -9.95 -7.80 -3.30
C CYS A 79 -11.48 -7.67 -3.39
N VAL A 80 -12.08 -8.23 -4.43
CA VAL A 80 -13.54 -8.16 -4.66
C VAL A 80 -14.15 -9.53 -4.40
N ASP A 81 -15.10 -9.59 -3.47
CA ASP A 81 -15.68 -10.85 -2.99
C ASP A 81 -16.32 -11.67 -4.13
N PHE A 82 -17.09 -11.00 -5.00
CA PHE A 82 -17.73 -11.65 -6.15
C PHE A 82 -16.75 -12.23 -7.16
N LEU A 83 -15.53 -11.66 -7.23
CA LEU A 83 -14.46 -12.13 -8.11
C LEU A 83 -13.53 -13.13 -7.42
N GLY A 84 -13.91 -13.67 -6.27
CA GLY A 84 -13.11 -14.64 -5.52
C GLY A 84 -11.84 -14.07 -4.90
N GLY A 85 -11.79 -12.75 -4.70
CA GLY A 85 -10.64 -12.03 -4.18
C GLY A 85 -9.79 -11.34 -5.25
N ASP A 86 -10.06 -11.57 -6.55
CA ASP A 86 -9.42 -10.82 -7.63
C ASP A 86 -9.81 -9.32 -7.57
N PRO A 87 -8.93 -8.43 -8.04
CA PRO A 87 -7.61 -8.63 -8.61
C PRO A 87 -6.49 -9.00 -7.61
N GLY A 88 -6.66 -8.79 -6.30
CA GLY A 88 -5.68 -9.18 -5.27
C GLY A 88 -4.28 -8.63 -5.55
N ILE A 89 -3.26 -9.49 -5.53
CA ILE A 89 -1.85 -9.14 -5.81
C ILE A 89 -1.62 -8.67 -7.27
N TYR A 90 -2.61 -8.83 -8.14
CA TYR A 90 -2.54 -8.36 -9.53
C TYR A 90 -3.15 -6.98 -9.73
N SER A 91 -3.53 -6.27 -8.65
CA SER A 91 -4.24 -4.99 -8.70
C SER A 91 -3.58 -3.94 -9.60
N ALA A 92 -2.26 -3.79 -9.53
CA ALA A 92 -1.53 -2.80 -10.33
C ALA A 92 -1.43 -3.15 -11.83
N ARG A 93 -1.74 -4.39 -12.22
CA ARG A 93 -1.62 -4.91 -13.59
C ARG A 93 -2.86 -5.67 -14.07
N TRP A 94 -4.01 -5.43 -13.46
CA TRP A 94 -5.25 -6.19 -13.70
C TRP A 94 -5.73 -6.12 -15.15
N SER A 95 -5.57 -4.98 -15.79
CA SER A 95 -5.89 -4.78 -17.21
C SER A 95 -4.88 -5.46 -18.17
N GLY A 96 -3.71 -5.85 -17.67
CA GLY A 96 -2.58 -6.38 -18.42
C GLY A 96 -1.44 -5.39 -18.60
N VAL A 97 -1.65 -4.12 -18.28
CA VAL A 97 -0.63 -3.05 -18.30
C VAL A 97 -0.38 -2.56 -16.87
N HIS A 98 0.87 -2.61 -16.44
CA HIS A 98 1.24 -2.17 -15.09
C HIS A 98 1.09 -0.65 -14.95
N GLY A 99 0.38 -0.21 -13.89
CA GLY A 99 0.19 1.21 -13.57
C GLY A 99 -0.87 1.93 -14.40
N ASP A 100 -1.62 1.24 -15.27
CA ASP A 100 -2.79 1.83 -15.93
C ASP A 100 -4.02 1.75 -15.01
N ASP A 101 -4.07 2.68 -14.04
CA ASP A 101 -5.12 2.73 -13.04
C ASP A 101 -6.52 2.83 -13.67
N LYS A 102 -6.66 3.60 -14.74
CA LYS A 102 -7.94 3.77 -15.44
C LYS A 102 -8.41 2.45 -16.05
N ALA A 103 -7.58 1.78 -16.83
CA ALA A 103 -7.94 0.50 -17.43
C ALA A 103 -8.18 -0.59 -16.36
N ASN A 104 -7.43 -0.57 -15.25
CA ASN A 104 -7.61 -1.50 -14.15
C ASN A 104 -9.00 -1.34 -13.50
N LEU A 105 -9.40 -0.14 -13.13
CA LEU A 105 -10.71 0.11 -12.52
C LEU A 105 -11.87 -0.13 -13.50
N GLU A 106 -11.73 0.25 -14.78
CA GLU A 106 -12.74 0.00 -15.81
C GLU A 106 -12.99 -1.50 -16.01
N LYS A 107 -11.92 -2.32 -15.96
CA LYS A 107 -12.05 -3.79 -16.03
C LYS A 107 -12.85 -4.35 -14.85
N VAL A 108 -12.59 -3.89 -13.62
CA VAL A 108 -13.37 -4.31 -12.44
C VAL A 108 -14.84 -3.91 -12.59
N LEU A 109 -15.12 -2.68 -13.02
CA LEU A 109 -16.50 -2.22 -13.24
C LEU A 109 -17.22 -3.04 -14.32
N ALA A 110 -16.55 -3.37 -15.41
CA ALA A 110 -17.10 -4.20 -16.47
C ALA A 110 -17.45 -5.61 -15.98
N GLN A 111 -16.57 -6.23 -15.16
CA GLN A 111 -16.81 -7.55 -14.57
C GLN A 111 -18.01 -7.55 -13.59
N LEU A 112 -18.29 -6.40 -12.97
CA LEU A 112 -19.40 -6.25 -12.03
C LEU A 112 -20.66 -5.60 -12.64
N ALA A 113 -20.72 -5.36 -13.95
CA ALA A 113 -21.75 -4.57 -14.60
C ALA A 113 -23.20 -5.07 -14.31
N GLN A 114 -23.39 -6.38 -14.21
CA GLN A 114 -24.69 -7.00 -13.92
C GLN A 114 -24.85 -7.45 -12.46
N ILE A 115 -23.89 -7.11 -11.59
CA ILE A 115 -23.88 -7.53 -10.20
C ILE A 115 -24.58 -6.48 -9.35
N PRO A 116 -25.63 -6.85 -8.59
CA PRO A 116 -26.33 -5.91 -7.74
C PRO A 116 -25.46 -5.45 -6.58
N ARG A 117 -25.77 -4.25 -6.04
CA ARG A 117 -24.95 -3.56 -5.02
C ARG A 117 -24.62 -4.44 -3.81
N GLU A 118 -25.56 -5.25 -3.37
CA GLU A 118 -25.45 -6.12 -2.18
C GLU A 118 -24.39 -7.21 -2.34
N LYS A 119 -23.97 -7.47 -3.58
CA LYS A 119 -22.96 -8.47 -3.93
C LYS A 119 -21.63 -7.87 -4.40
N ARG A 120 -21.48 -6.55 -4.28
CA ARG A 120 -20.25 -5.84 -4.65
C ARG A 120 -19.31 -5.61 -3.45
N GLY A 121 -19.40 -6.46 -2.43
CA GLY A 121 -18.47 -6.43 -1.30
C GLY A 121 -17.03 -6.52 -1.76
N ALA A 122 -16.17 -5.73 -1.13
CA ALA A 122 -14.74 -5.70 -1.43
C ALA A 122 -13.96 -5.20 -0.23
N HIS A 123 -12.66 -5.42 -0.28
CA HIS A 123 -11.75 -4.82 0.69
C HIS A 123 -10.42 -4.47 0.02
N PHE A 124 -9.75 -3.44 0.54
CA PHE A 124 -8.35 -3.24 0.30
C PHE A 124 -7.53 -3.95 1.37
N THR A 125 -6.47 -4.61 0.96
CA THR A 125 -5.44 -5.17 1.84
C THR A 125 -4.12 -4.44 1.60
N CYS A 126 -3.38 -4.16 2.67
CA CYS A 126 -1.99 -3.71 2.62
C CYS A 126 -1.18 -4.51 3.62
N VAL A 127 -0.10 -5.13 3.19
CA VAL A 127 0.91 -5.68 4.08
C VAL A 127 2.15 -4.81 3.99
N THR A 128 2.54 -4.23 5.12
CA THR A 128 3.80 -3.49 5.26
C THR A 128 4.84 -4.39 5.90
N SER A 129 6.03 -4.44 5.32
CA SER A 129 7.19 -5.20 5.83
C SER A 129 8.37 -4.28 6.06
N PHE A 130 9.06 -4.48 7.17
CA PHE A 130 10.28 -3.80 7.53
C PHE A 130 11.40 -4.81 7.73
N VAL A 131 12.59 -4.53 7.21
CA VAL A 131 13.76 -5.40 7.26
C VAL A 131 14.99 -4.58 7.64
N THR A 132 15.81 -5.11 8.55
CA THR A 132 17.09 -4.49 8.95
C THR A 132 18.28 -5.20 8.30
N PRO A 133 19.45 -4.54 8.17
CA PRO A 133 20.68 -5.17 7.69
C PRO A 133 21.16 -6.34 8.55
N THR A 134 20.72 -6.42 9.80
CA THR A 134 21.02 -7.53 10.72
C THR A 134 20.10 -8.74 10.53
N GLY A 135 19.14 -8.66 9.60
CA GLY A 135 18.22 -9.75 9.28
C GLY A 135 16.97 -9.82 10.16
N ASN A 136 16.71 -8.81 11.01
CA ASN A 136 15.45 -8.76 11.72
C ASN A 136 14.34 -8.25 10.78
N GLU A 137 13.16 -8.88 10.88
CA GLU A 137 12.01 -8.59 10.02
C GLU A 137 10.74 -8.47 10.85
N VAL A 138 9.82 -7.66 10.38
CA VAL A 138 8.46 -7.56 10.91
C VAL A 138 7.49 -7.20 9.79
N THR A 139 6.30 -7.80 9.82
CA THR A 139 5.20 -7.51 8.91
C THR A 139 3.94 -7.13 9.68
N GLN A 140 3.11 -6.29 9.08
CA GLN A 140 1.79 -5.96 9.59
C GLN A 140 0.81 -5.80 8.44
N GLU A 141 -0.40 -6.32 8.63
CA GLU A 141 -1.50 -6.19 7.70
C GLU A 141 -2.48 -5.11 8.16
N GLY A 142 -3.05 -4.41 7.18
CA GLY A 142 -4.19 -3.52 7.37
C GLY A 142 -5.25 -3.81 6.32
N ILE A 143 -6.53 -3.79 6.72
CA ILE A 143 -7.66 -4.11 5.85
C ILE A 143 -8.71 -3.00 5.96
N LEU A 144 -9.14 -2.47 4.80
CA LEU A 144 -10.26 -1.55 4.72
C LEU A 144 -11.41 -2.22 3.97
N LYS A 145 -12.48 -2.57 4.67
CA LYS A 145 -13.68 -3.17 4.07
C LYS A 145 -14.58 -2.11 3.47
N GLY A 146 -15.25 -2.47 2.37
CA GLY A 146 -16.14 -1.57 1.65
C GLY A 146 -16.91 -2.29 0.55
N TYR A 147 -17.29 -1.56 -0.47
CA TYR A 147 -17.98 -2.06 -1.65
C TYR A 147 -17.60 -1.28 -2.90
N ILE A 148 -17.76 -1.94 -4.07
CA ILE A 148 -17.49 -1.32 -5.37
C ILE A 148 -18.72 -0.56 -5.84
N LEU A 149 -18.53 0.71 -6.19
CA LEU A 149 -19.52 1.58 -6.81
C LEU A 149 -19.86 1.13 -8.24
N THR A 150 -20.90 1.68 -8.83
CA THR A 150 -21.32 1.39 -10.21
C THR A 150 -20.57 2.23 -11.25
N GLU A 151 -20.02 3.35 -10.81
CA GLU A 151 -19.26 4.30 -11.63
C GLU A 151 -18.17 4.99 -10.80
N PRO A 152 -17.14 5.55 -11.42
CA PRO A 152 -16.11 6.31 -10.71
C PRO A 152 -16.68 7.64 -10.20
N ILE A 153 -16.41 7.95 -8.93
CA ILE A 153 -16.82 9.21 -8.28
C ILE A 153 -15.62 9.80 -7.55
N GLY A 154 -15.37 11.10 -7.75
CA GLY A 154 -14.24 11.82 -7.15
C GLY A 154 -12.99 11.79 -8.02
N SER A 155 -11.97 12.55 -7.60
CA SER A 155 -10.74 12.75 -8.37
C SER A 155 -9.46 12.73 -7.53
N PHE A 156 -9.58 12.51 -6.21
CA PHE A 156 -8.42 12.38 -5.33
C PHE A 156 -7.91 10.93 -5.28
N GLY A 157 -6.71 10.76 -4.72
CA GLY A 157 -6.11 9.45 -4.56
C GLY A 157 -5.59 8.84 -5.87
N PHE A 158 -5.58 7.51 -5.95
CA PHE A 158 -5.05 6.75 -7.11
C PHE A 158 -5.68 5.35 -7.16
N GLY A 159 -5.38 4.62 -8.24
CA GLY A 159 -5.84 3.24 -8.39
C GLY A 159 -7.35 3.10 -8.42
N TYR A 160 -7.87 2.31 -7.53
CA TYR A 160 -9.30 2.00 -7.42
C TYR A 160 -10.08 2.93 -6.48
N ASP A 161 -9.46 3.98 -5.94
CA ASP A 161 -10.11 4.92 -5.01
C ASP A 161 -11.44 5.49 -5.54
N PRO A 162 -11.57 5.83 -6.86
CA PRO A 162 -12.82 6.37 -7.39
C PRO A 162 -14.01 5.41 -7.40
N ILE A 163 -13.75 4.11 -7.34
CA ILE A 163 -14.82 3.09 -7.39
C ILE A 163 -15.02 2.36 -6.06
N PHE A 164 -14.31 2.73 -5.01
CA PHE A 164 -14.40 2.06 -3.70
C PHE A 164 -14.97 2.99 -2.63
N ALA A 165 -16.05 2.56 -1.99
CA ALA A 165 -16.64 3.23 -0.83
C ALA A 165 -16.44 2.38 0.43
N PRO A 166 -15.81 2.93 1.49
CA PRO A 166 -15.62 2.22 2.76
C PRO A 166 -16.96 1.88 3.45
N LEU A 167 -17.02 0.80 4.21
CA LEU A 167 -18.20 0.47 5.01
C LEU A 167 -18.53 1.61 5.97
N GLY A 168 -19.82 1.95 6.04
CA GLY A 168 -20.31 3.05 6.89
C GLY A 168 -20.08 4.44 6.31
N ASN A 169 -19.59 4.53 5.07
CA ASN A 169 -19.41 5.78 4.35
C ASN A 169 -20.09 5.71 2.97
N GLU A 170 -20.68 6.82 2.54
CA GLU A 170 -21.29 6.93 1.21
C GLU A 170 -20.33 7.54 0.17
N LEU A 171 -19.26 8.17 0.65
CA LEU A 171 -18.23 8.75 -0.21
C LEU A 171 -17.25 7.68 -0.70
N SER A 172 -16.82 7.80 -1.95
CA SER A 172 -15.66 7.06 -2.43
C SER A 172 -14.38 7.55 -1.75
N LEU A 173 -13.32 6.73 -1.75
CA LEU A 173 -12.01 7.19 -1.27
C LEU A 173 -11.48 8.39 -2.08
N ALA A 174 -11.86 8.51 -3.36
CA ALA A 174 -11.47 9.64 -4.20
C ALA A 174 -12.28 10.94 -3.95
N GLN A 175 -13.24 10.91 -3.04
CA GLN A 175 -13.96 12.11 -2.57
C GLN A 175 -13.47 12.57 -1.20
N MET A 176 -12.60 11.82 -0.55
CA MET A 176 -12.05 12.15 0.77
C MET A 176 -10.80 13.02 0.65
N SER A 177 -10.53 13.84 1.67
CA SER A 177 -9.21 14.46 1.79
C SER A 177 -8.14 13.40 2.04
N ALA A 178 -6.88 13.74 1.78
CA ALA A 178 -5.76 12.82 2.00
C ALA A 178 -5.70 12.35 3.48
N GLU A 179 -5.87 13.27 4.41
CA GLU A 179 -5.84 13.00 5.86
C GLU A 179 -7.02 12.11 6.28
N ALA A 180 -8.23 12.37 5.77
CA ALA A 180 -9.40 11.55 6.08
C ALA A 180 -9.24 10.12 5.54
N LYS A 181 -8.67 9.97 4.34
CA LYS A 181 -8.33 8.67 3.76
C LYS A 181 -7.25 7.97 4.59
N ASP A 182 -6.13 8.65 4.91
CA ASP A 182 -5.02 8.07 5.66
C ASP A 182 -5.45 7.57 7.04
N ALA A 183 -6.40 8.26 7.69
CA ALA A 183 -6.93 7.87 8.99
C ALA A 183 -7.62 6.49 8.99
N ILE A 184 -8.25 6.10 7.90
CA ILE A 184 -9.03 4.86 7.81
C ILE A 184 -8.41 3.81 6.87
N SER A 185 -7.48 4.21 6.01
CA SER A 185 -6.97 3.36 4.92
C SER A 185 -6.26 2.09 5.43
N HIS A 186 -6.29 1.05 4.59
CA HIS A 186 -5.54 -0.19 4.80
C HIS A 186 -4.05 0.07 5.03
N ARG A 187 -3.43 1.00 4.27
CA ARG A 187 -2.03 1.40 4.47
C ARG A 187 -1.82 2.14 5.78
N GLY A 188 -2.72 3.07 6.13
CA GLY A 188 -2.67 3.76 7.41
C GLY A 188 -2.75 2.81 8.60
N GLN A 189 -3.63 1.80 8.54
CA GLN A 189 -3.75 0.76 9.56
C GLN A 189 -2.46 -0.07 9.69
N SER A 190 -1.94 -0.57 8.56
CA SER A 190 -0.71 -1.35 8.51
C SER A 190 0.50 -0.58 9.05
N LEU A 191 0.67 0.69 8.62
CA LEU A 191 1.78 1.54 9.07
C LEU A 191 1.69 1.89 10.56
N ARG A 192 0.50 2.23 11.08
CA ARG A 192 0.32 2.49 12.51
C ARG A 192 0.58 1.26 13.37
N ALA A 193 0.24 0.07 12.86
CA ALA A 193 0.49 -1.18 13.56
C ALA A 193 1.98 -1.56 13.61
N ILE A 194 2.73 -1.30 12.52
CA ILE A 194 4.15 -1.67 12.43
C ILE A 194 5.08 -0.65 13.09
N ALA A 195 4.73 0.63 13.11
CA ALA A 195 5.60 1.73 13.51
C ALA A 195 6.28 1.56 14.88
N PRO A 196 5.61 1.11 15.96
CA PRO A 196 6.27 0.92 17.25
C PRO A 196 7.44 -0.08 17.19
N ARG A 197 7.31 -1.11 16.38
CA ARG A 197 8.37 -2.09 16.19
C ARG A 197 9.49 -1.55 15.31
N VAL A 198 9.16 -0.82 14.27
CA VAL A 198 10.13 -0.16 13.37
C VAL A 198 11.00 0.80 14.17
N THR A 199 10.39 1.72 14.93
CA THR A 199 11.15 2.70 15.74
C THR A 199 12.01 2.04 16.80
N GLN A 200 11.51 1.00 17.47
CA GLN A 200 12.28 0.21 18.43
C GLN A 200 13.50 -0.46 17.79
N MET A 201 13.30 -1.08 16.60
CA MET A 201 14.36 -1.79 15.91
C MET A 201 15.40 -0.84 15.32
N LEU A 202 14.99 0.30 14.80
CA LEU A 202 15.90 1.35 14.32
C LEU A 202 16.76 1.92 15.46
N ALA A 203 16.17 2.20 16.61
CA ALA A 203 16.89 2.68 17.78
C ALA A 203 17.93 1.67 18.32
N ALA A 204 17.72 0.37 18.09
CA ALA A 204 18.66 -0.67 18.48
C ALA A 204 19.88 -0.82 17.54
N LEU A 205 19.83 -0.20 16.35
CA LEU A 205 20.93 -0.20 15.38
C LEU A 205 21.89 0.98 15.54
N GLY A 206 21.50 2.03 16.23
CA GLY A 206 22.28 3.27 16.46
C GLY A 206 22.77 3.38 17.85
#